data_71b80586085ca92679ea31cbe8786cf3
#
_entry.id   71b80586085ca92679ea31cbe8786cf3
#
_cell.length_a   1.000
_cell.length_b   1.000
_cell.length_c   1.000
_cell.angle_alpha   90.00
_cell.angle_beta   90.00
_cell.angle_gamma   90.00
#
_symmetry.space_group_name_H-M   'P 1'
#
loop_
_entity.id
_entity.type
_entity.pdbx_description
1 polymer ?
#
loop_
_entity_poly.entity_id
_entity_poly.type
_entity_poly.pdbx_seq_one_letter_code
_entity_poly.pdbx_strand_id
1 'polypeptide(L)'
;MKEGHLDSYGYRIHYVHWEGEGPRILLIHSMGMDAHSMDKLAESLKDTHNILSLTRLGHEDSDSPTTQMPLNEHAMIIRNCYMQLGFYPSVLIGHSVGGMMGMILTAEHPEEYHGLVLVDIAPFESTGRSSRPQPPDYFENEEKAREWLAERYPGFTDYYVENRLKYAFTEKESKLWLKPRGDSVRSGLMIDLWPYVEWIQCPVLLLIGKESTTVDPEARERMEKILPDIEAVVVEGTGHMIPQDVPERFEELIRGFLKKAYK
;
A
#
# COMPACT_ATOMS: atom_id res chain seq x y z
N MET A 1 -19.71 -1.47 -0.74
CA MET A 1 -18.54 -0.90 -0.08
C MET A 1 -18.98 -0.27 1.23
N LYS A 2 -18.27 -0.56 2.31
CA LYS A 2 -18.44 0.03 3.65
C LYS A 2 -17.15 0.73 4.05
N GLU A 3 -17.24 1.81 4.75
CA GLU A 3 -16.13 2.54 5.36
C GLU A 3 -16.36 2.67 6.86
N GLY A 4 -15.27 2.72 7.63
CA GLY A 4 -15.36 2.87 9.07
C GLY A 4 -14.01 2.97 9.73
N HIS A 5 -14.03 2.87 11.05
CA HIS A 5 -12.81 2.86 11.86
C HIS A 5 -12.80 1.67 12.80
N LEU A 6 -11.63 1.12 13.05
CA LEU A 6 -11.35 0.10 14.05
C LEU A 6 -10.42 0.70 15.11
N ASP A 7 -10.63 0.36 16.36
CA ASP A 7 -9.64 0.64 17.40
C ASP A 7 -8.56 -0.44 17.37
N SER A 8 -7.31 -0.01 17.29
CA SER A 8 -6.17 -0.90 17.33
C SER A 8 -5.09 -0.30 18.24
N TYR A 9 -4.92 -0.89 19.41
CA TYR A 9 -4.00 -0.43 20.46
C TYR A 9 -4.19 1.05 20.85
N GLY A 10 -5.46 1.51 20.87
CA GLY A 10 -5.84 2.87 21.21
C GLY A 10 -5.74 3.89 20.07
N TYR A 11 -5.46 3.44 18.84
CA TYR A 11 -5.51 4.25 17.64
C TYR A 11 -6.73 3.91 16.80
N ARG A 12 -7.42 4.91 16.28
CA ARG A 12 -8.50 4.75 15.31
C ARG A 12 -7.89 4.60 13.93
N ILE A 13 -8.13 3.44 13.29
CA ILE A 13 -7.62 3.09 11.96
C ILE A 13 -8.78 3.03 10.99
N HIS A 14 -8.72 3.87 9.96
CA HIS A 14 -9.71 3.91 8.90
C HIS A 14 -9.58 2.69 7.98
N TYR A 15 -10.71 2.17 7.51
CA TYR A 15 -10.77 1.08 6.55
C TYR A 15 -11.85 1.28 5.49
N VAL A 16 -11.63 0.68 4.34
CA VAL A 16 -12.62 0.51 3.26
C VAL A 16 -12.78 -0.98 3.00
N HIS A 17 -14.02 -1.46 2.99
CA HIS A 17 -14.35 -2.87 2.82
C HIS A 17 -15.33 -3.07 1.67
N TRP A 18 -14.90 -3.77 0.63
CA TRP A 18 -15.75 -4.28 -0.44
C TRP A 18 -16.15 -5.70 -0.06
N GLU A 19 -17.28 -5.82 0.62
CA GLU A 19 -17.79 -7.11 1.10
C GLU A 19 -18.19 -8.02 -0.07
N GLY A 20 -17.62 -9.20 -0.12
CA GLY A 20 -17.88 -10.26 -1.07
C GLY A 20 -17.78 -11.63 -0.39
N GLU A 21 -18.35 -12.66 -1.03
CA GLU A 21 -18.29 -14.05 -0.52
C GLU A 21 -17.03 -14.81 -0.96
N GLY A 22 -16.21 -14.21 -1.84
CA GLY A 22 -15.01 -14.84 -2.40
C GLY A 22 -13.79 -14.80 -1.48
N PRO A 23 -12.64 -15.27 -1.99
CA PRO A 23 -11.36 -15.22 -1.28
C PRO A 23 -10.97 -13.80 -0.86
N ARG A 24 -10.20 -13.67 0.23
CA ARG A 24 -9.91 -12.39 0.87
C ARG A 24 -8.66 -11.75 0.31
N ILE A 25 -8.72 -10.46 0.01
CA ILE A 25 -7.58 -9.63 -0.43
C ILE A 25 -7.40 -8.47 0.56
N LEU A 26 -6.23 -8.40 1.17
CA LEU A 26 -5.84 -7.29 2.05
C LEU A 26 -4.97 -6.31 1.28
N LEU A 27 -5.36 -5.03 1.23
CA LEU A 27 -4.63 -3.96 0.56
C LEU A 27 -3.96 -3.04 1.58
N ILE A 28 -2.65 -2.79 1.42
CA ILE A 28 -1.90 -1.85 2.25
C ILE A 28 -1.17 -0.85 1.35
N HIS A 29 -1.51 0.42 1.50
CA HIS A 29 -1.04 1.51 0.64
C HIS A 29 0.40 1.98 0.91
N SER A 30 0.96 2.75 -0.03
CA SER A 30 2.28 3.38 0.07
C SER A 30 2.27 4.65 0.96
N MET A 31 3.46 5.22 1.18
CA MET A 31 3.60 6.49 1.89
C MET A 31 2.86 7.62 1.16
N GLY A 32 2.09 8.41 1.91
CA GLY A 32 1.33 9.54 1.38
C GLY A 32 0.07 9.18 0.59
N MET A 33 -0.37 7.91 0.70
CA MET A 33 -1.62 7.39 0.16
C MET A 33 -2.53 6.92 1.30
N ASP A 34 -3.70 6.37 0.95
CA ASP A 34 -4.73 5.89 1.87
C ASP A 34 -5.39 4.60 1.38
N ALA A 35 -6.45 4.16 2.06
CA ALA A 35 -7.20 2.95 1.71
C ALA A 35 -7.84 3.02 0.32
N HIS A 36 -8.05 4.21 -0.25
CA HIS A 36 -8.62 4.39 -1.60
C HIS A 36 -7.59 4.36 -2.73
N SER A 37 -6.31 4.23 -2.41
CA SER A 37 -5.23 4.25 -3.41
C SER A 37 -5.25 3.10 -4.41
N MET A 38 -6.02 2.04 -4.13
CA MET A 38 -6.20 0.88 -5.01
C MET A 38 -7.69 0.60 -5.31
N ASP A 39 -8.55 1.62 -5.25
CA ASP A 39 -9.99 1.50 -5.47
C ASP A 39 -10.34 0.86 -6.82
N LYS A 40 -9.63 1.22 -7.89
CA LYS A 40 -9.90 0.67 -9.22
C LYS A 40 -9.70 -0.85 -9.27
N LEU A 41 -8.67 -1.36 -8.60
CA LEU A 41 -8.47 -2.79 -8.43
C LEU A 41 -9.59 -3.41 -7.59
N ALA A 42 -9.91 -2.81 -6.45
CA ALA A 42 -10.95 -3.32 -5.56
C ALA A 42 -12.31 -3.36 -6.25
N GLU A 43 -12.69 -2.29 -6.96
CA GLU A 43 -13.92 -2.23 -7.73
C GLU A 43 -14.01 -3.31 -8.82
N SER A 44 -12.88 -3.63 -9.47
CA SER A 44 -12.84 -4.66 -10.52
C SER A 44 -12.94 -6.09 -9.98
N LEU A 45 -12.55 -6.31 -8.72
CA LEU A 45 -12.49 -7.63 -8.09
C LEU A 45 -13.65 -7.91 -7.12
N LYS A 46 -14.41 -6.91 -6.70
CA LYS A 46 -15.44 -7.02 -5.63
C LYS A 46 -16.50 -8.07 -5.84
N ASP A 47 -16.85 -8.39 -7.08
CA ASP A 47 -17.87 -9.38 -7.40
C ASP A 47 -17.37 -10.83 -7.22
N THR A 48 -16.06 -11.01 -7.08
CA THR A 48 -15.42 -12.34 -6.98
C THR A 48 -14.56 -12.50 -5.74
N HIS A 49 -14.26 -11.41 -5.03
CA HIS A 49 -13.38 -11.40 -3.85
C HIS A 49 -13.95 -10.53 -2.74
N ASN A 50 -13.57 -10.85 -1.53
CA ASN A 50 -13.78 -10.02 -0.35
C ASN A 50 -12.53 -9.17 -0.12
N ILE A 51 -12.64 -7.84 -0.15
CA ILE A 51 -11.48 -6.95 -0.21
C ILE A 51 -11.50 -5.94 0.93
N LEU A 52 -10.44 -5.92 1.71
CA LEU A 52 -10.22 -4.96 2.80
C LEU A 52 -9.02 -4.09 2.49
N SER A 53 -9.19 -2.79 2.53
CA SER A 53 -8.12 -1.81 2.44
C SER A 53 -8.03 -1.01 3.74
N LEU A 54 -6.82 -0.85 4.27
CA LEU A 54 -6.58 -0.17 5.54
C LEU A 54 -5.75 1.10 5.31
N THR A 55 -6.21 2.22 5.88
CA THR A 55 -5.39 3.43 5.95
C THR A 55 -4.41 3.31 7.11
N ARG A 56 -3.12 3.32 6.82
CA ARG A 56 -2.07 3.17 7.84
C ARG A 56 -2.07 4.31 8.85
N LEU A 57 -1.64 4.03 10.06
CA LEU A 57 -1.43 5.03 11.10
C LEU A 57 -0.59 6.21 10.57
N GLY A 58 -0.96 7.44 10.92
CA GLY A 58 -0.32 8.68 10.46
C GLY A 58 -0.76 9.17 9.09
N HIS A 59 -1.74 8.51 8.46
CA HIS A 59 -2.23 8.88 7.14
C HIS A 59 -3.72 9.18 7.16
N GLU A 60 -4.11 10.20 6.40
CA GLU A 60 -5.47 10.58 6.04
C GLU A 60 -6.46 10.54 7.24
N ASP A 61 -7.42 9.63 7.21
CA ASP A 61 -8.49 9.49 8.19
C ASP A 61 -8.16 8.54 9.36
N SER A 62 -6.93 8.01 9.41
CA SER A 62 -6.39 7.30 10.57
C SER A 62 -5.71 8.26 11.54
N ASP A 63 -5.67 7.89 12.82
CA ASP A 63 -4.95 8.64 13.83
C ASP A 63 -3.45 8.75 13.50
N SER A 64 -2.79 9.74 14.08
CA SER A 64 -1.33 9.91 14.00
C SER A 64 -0.69 9.52 15.32
N PRO A 65 0.46 8.82 15.31
CA PRO A 65 1.18 8.50 16.52
C PRO A 65 1.78 9.78 17.15
N THR A 66 1.83 9.83 18.46
CA THR A 66 2.42 10.94 19.23
C THR A 66 3.94 10.83 19.33
N THR A 67 4.49 9.65 19.09
CA THR A 67 5.93 9.34 19.13
C THR A 67 6.34 8.57 17.89
N GLN A 68 7.63 8.53 17.61
CA GLN A 68 8.15 7.65 16.54
C GLN A 68 7.90 6.19 16.91
N MET A 69 7.45 5.44 15.93
CA MET A 69 7.08 4.03 16.08
C MET A 69 7.80 3.20 15.00
N PRO A 70 8.44 2.10 15.35
CA PRO A 70 9.11 1.23 14.37
C PRO A 70 8.10 0.52 13.45
N LEU A 71 8.56 0.11 12.29
CA LEU A 71 7.69 -0.44 11.24
C LEU A 71 6.93 -1.70 11.66
N ASN A 72 7.54 -2.57 12.45
CA ASN A 72 6.90 -3.77 12.99
C ASN A 72 5.71 -3.44 13.91
N GLU A 73 5.76 -2.36 14.69
CA GLU A 73 4.61 -1.92 15.48
C GLU A 73 3.47 -1.40 14.57
N HIS A 74 3.80 -0.68 13.50
CA HIS A 74 2.80 -0.32 12.47
C HIS A 74 2.17 -1.56 11.83
N ALA A 75 2.96 -2.60 11.53
CA ALA A 75 2.47 -3.86 10.99
C ALA A 75 1.51 -4.55 11.99
N MET A 76 1.84 -4.56 13.29
CA MET A 76 0.98 -5.12 14.33
C MET A 76 -0.36 -4.37 14.49
N ILE A 77 -0.36 -3.03 14.32
CA ILE A 77 -1.60 -2.24 14.32
C ILE A 77 -2.50 -2.67 13.17
N ILE A 78 -1.96 -2.80 11.96
CA ILE A 78 -2.69 -3.29 10.78
C ILE A 78 -3.19 -4.72 11.01
N ARG A 79 -2.35 -5.60 11.55
CA ARG A 79 -2.75 -6.98 11.85
C ARG A 79 -3.93 -7.03 12.82
N ASN A 80 -3.88 -6.27 13.90
CA ASN A 80 -4.99 -6.22 14.86
C ASN A 80 -6.31 -5.78 14.20
N CYS A 81 -6.27 -4.85 13.23
CA CYS A 81 -7.46 -4.44 12.50
C CYS A 81 -8.09 -5.56 11.69
N TYR A 82 -7.33 -6.26 10.83
CA TYR A 82 -7.92 -7.32 10.01
C TYR A 82 -8.28 -8.56 10.83
N MET A 83 -7.60 -8.81 11.95
CA MET A 83 -7.97 -9.89 12.88
C MET A 83 -9.34 -9.65 13.53
N GLN A 84 -9.66 -8.41 13.94
CA GLN A 84 -10.99 -8.05 14.47
C GLN A 84 -12.11 -8.32 13.46
N LEU A 85 -11.83 -8.24 12.17
CA LEU A 85 -12.78 -8.53 11.09
C LEU A 85 -12.79 -10.00 10.65
N GLY A 86 -11.95 -10.86 11.25
CA GLY A 86 -11.77 -12.24 10.80
C GLY A 86 -11.25 -12.33 9.36
N PHE A 87 -10.47 -11.33 8.93
CA PHE A 87 -10.07 -11.16 7.53
C PHE A 87 -8.77 -11.92 7.19
N TYR A 88 -8.75 -13.20 7.54
CA TYR A 88 -7.62 -14.12 7.27
C TYR A 88 -8.17 -15.55 7.05
N PRO A 89 -7.43 -16.48 6.36
CA PRO A 89 -6.26 -16.14 5.56
C PRO A 89 -6.62 -15.32 4.32
N SER A 90 -5.66 -14.53 3.82
CA SER A 90 -5.85 -13.62 2.68
C SER A 90 -4.63 -13.59 1.77
N VAL A 91 -4.76 -13.01 0.56
CA VAL A 91 -3.63 -12.51 -0.22
C VAL A 91 -3.39 -11.07 0.19
N LEU A 92 -2.16 -10.75 0.61
CA LEU A 92 -1.76 -9.39 0.95
C LEU A 92 -1.13 -8.72 -0.28
N ILE A 93 -1.65 -7.56 -0.65
CA ILE A 93 -1.09 -6.69 -1.70
C ILE A 93 -0.58 -5.42 -1.03
N GLY A 94 0.74 -5.26 -0.95
CA GLY A 94 1.39 -4.15 -0.30
C GLY A 94 2.17 -3.28 -1.29
N HIS A 95 1.84 -1.98 -1.35
CA HIS A 95 2.57 -1.03 -2.18
C HIS A 95 3.63 -0.31 -1.35
N SER A 96 4.90 -0.34 -1.81
CA SER A 96 6.00 0.37 -1.15
C SER A 96 6.10 0.02 0.35
N VAL A 97 5.94 0.99 1.26
CA VAL A 97 5.93 0.74 2.71
C VAL A 97 4.84 -0.28 3.12
N GLY A 98 3.71 -0.33 2.41
CA GLY A 98 2.72 -1.40 2.59
C GLY A 98 3.28 -2.78 2.31
N GLY A 99 4.15 -2.91 1.31
CA GLY A 99 4.88 -4.15 1.02
C GLY A 99 5.95 -4.48 2.06
N MET A 100 6.63 -3.47 2.62
CA MET A 100 7.54 -3.67 3.75
C MET A 100 6.80 -4.28 4.96
N MET A 101 5.62 -3.74 5.28
CA MET A 101 4.75 -4.33 6.32
C MET A 101 4.30 -5.75 5.94
N GLY A 102 4.00 -5.97 4.66
CA GLY A 102 3.66 -7.29 4.12
C GLY A 102 4.76 -8.32 4.35
N MET A 103 6.04 -7.98 4.15
CA MET A 103 7.17 -8.87 4.43
C MET A 103 7.22 -9.27 5.92
N ILE A 104 7.03 -8.30 6.83
CA ILE A 104 7.00 -8.57 8.28
C ILE A 104 5.83 -9.51 8.62
N LEU A 105 4.62 -9.15 8.18
CA LEU A 105 3.40 -9.87 8.53
C LEU A 105 3.40 -11.32 8.01
N THR A 106 3.81 -11.53 6.76
CA THR A 106 3.85 -12.88 6.15
C THR A 106 4.97 -13.74 6.72
N ALA A 107 6.04 -13.14 7.22
CA ALA A 107 7.12 -13.86 7.91
C ALA A 107 6.73 -14.26 9.34
N GLU A 108 6.11 -13.37 10.10
CA GLU A 108 5.73 -13.61 11.50
C GLU A 108 4.47 -14.46 11.66
N HIS A 109 3.57 -14.45 10.67
CA HIS A 109 2.27 -15.12 10.70
C HIS A 109 1.95 -15.83 9.37
N PRO A 110 2.78 -16.79 8.93
CA PRO A 110 2.65 -17.39 7.59
C PRO A 110 1.30 -18.08 7.34
N GLU A 111 0.65 -18.59 8.39
CA GLU A 111 -0.67 -19.25 8.29
C GLU A 111 -1.82 -18.29 7.96
N GLU A 112 -1.61 -16.98 8.08
CA GLU A 112 -2.63 -15.96 7.79
C GLU A 112 -2.64 -15.52 6.32
N TYR A 113 -1.71 -16.05 5.49
CA TYR A 113 -1.57 -15.59 4.10
C TYR A 113 -1.47 -16.71 3.07
N HIS A 114 -2.27 -16.57 2.02
CA HIS A 114 -2.18 -17.41 0.82
C HIS A 114 -1.16 -16.90 -0.19
N GLY A 115 -0.73 -15.64 -0.10
CA GLY A 115 0.24 -15.04 -0.99
C GLY A 115 0.56 -13.60 -0.63
N LEU A 116 1.69 -13.12 -1.14
CA LEU A 116 2.18 -11.75 -0.96
C LEU A 116 2.46 -11.11 -2.31
N VAL A 117 1.88 -9.93 -2.55
CA VAL A 117 2.24 -9.08 -3.69
C VAL A 117 3.02 -7.87 -3.17
N LEU A 118 4.24 -7.74 -3.65
CA LEU A 118 5.13 -6.62 -3.38
C LEU A 118 5.09 -5.67 -4.57
N VAL A 119 4.48 -4.50 -4.38
CA VAL A 119 4.38 -3.50 -5.45
C VAL A 119 5.49 -2.48 -5.27
N ASP A 120 6.48 -2.59 -6.14
CA ASP A 120 7.66 -1.74 -6.27
C ASP A 120 8.39 -1.48 -4.95
N ILE A 121 8.77 -2.57 -4.28
CA ILE A 121 9.52 -2.54 -3.03
C ILE A 121 10.40 -3.79 -2.88
N ALA A 122 11.58 -3.60 -2.32
CA ALA A 122 12.50 -4.65 -1.92
C ALA A 122 12.92 -4.46 -0.45
N PRO A 123 13.45 -5.48 0.21
CA PRO A 123 14.00 -5.38 1.56
C PRO A 123 15.34 -4.61 1.52
N PHE A 124 15.31 -3.34 1.82
CA PHE A 124 16.50 -2.48 1.87
C PHE A 124 16.46 -1.58 3.10
N GLU A 125 17.62 -1.14 3.52
CA GLU A 125 17.72 -0.03 4.45
C GLU A 125 17.45 1.27 3.69
N SER A 126 16.31 1.89 3.91
CA SER A 126 16.04 3.22 3.37
C SER A 126 16.95 4.24 4.05
N THR A 127 18.01 4.64 3.37
CA THR A 127 18.96 5.65 3.85
C THR A 127 18.60 7.07 3.42
N GLY A 128 17.56 7.26 2.58
CA GLY A 128 17.27 8.51 1.91
C GLY A 128 16.08 9.30 2.46
N ARG A 129 16.31 10.56 2.82
CA ARG A 129 15.21 11.54 2.85
C ARG A 129 14.75 11.78 1.43
N SER A 130 13.44 11.74 1.18
CA SER A 130 12.89 12.20 -0.09
C SER A 130 13.39 13.61 -0.38
N SER A 131 14.00 13.81 -1.54
CA SER A 131 14.41 15.14 -2.02
C SER A 131 13.24 15.96 -2.57
N ARG A 132 12.04 15.38 -2.60
CA ARG A 132 10.85 16.06 -3.12
C ARG A 132 10.44 17.18 -2.18
N PRO A 133 10.07 18.37 -2.72
CA PRO A 133 9.55 19.48 -1.93
C PRO A 133 8.33 19.03 -1.09
N GLN A 134 8.23 19.59 0.11
CA GLN A 134 7.02 19.40 0.91
C GLN A 134 5.84 20.05 0.18
N PRO A 135 4.65 19.42 0.20
CA PRO A 135 3.46 20.02 -0.36
C PRO A 135 3.07 21.26 0.44
N PRO A 136 2.32 22.19 -0.16
CA PRO A 136 1.62 23.22 0.59
C PRO A 136 0.65 22.59 1.60
N ASP A 137 0.40 23.28 2.72
CA ASP A 137 -0.59 22.83 3.70
C ASP A 137 -2.01 22.86 3.12
N TYR A 138 -2.30 23.83 2.23
CA TYR A 138 -3.59 23.98 1.57
C TYR A 138 -3.43 24.51 0.14
N PHE A 139 -4.53 24.39 -0.61
CA PHE A 139 -4.70 24.94 -1.97
C PHE A 139 -5.92 25.86 -1.98
N GLU A 140 -5.84 26.95 -2.70
CA GLU A 140 -6.91 27.98 -2.76
C GLU A 140 -8.21 27.44 -3.38
N ASN A 141 -8.11 26.45 -4.26
CA ASN A 141 -9.23 25.79 -4.90
C ASN A 141 -8.83 24.44 -5.48
N GLU A 142 -9.81 23.70 -6.02
CA GLU A 142 -9.60 22.38 -6.63
C GLU A 142 -8.66 22.42 -7.84
N GLU A 143 -8.73 23.48 -8.66
CA GLU A 143 -7.87 23.64 -9.83
C GLU A 143 -6.39 23.63 -9.43
N LYS A 144 -6.03 24.36 -8.37
CA LYS A 144 -4.65 24.40 -7.84
C LYS A 144 -4.21 23.07 -7.23
N ALA A 145 -5.11 22.37 -6.56
CA ALA A 145 -4.85 21.03 -6.06
C ALA A 145 -4.63 20.04 -7.22
N ARG A 146 -5.42 20.12 -8.27
CA ARG A 146 -5.31 19.30 -9.49
C ARG A 146 -4.01 19.55 -10.23
N GLU A 147 -3.62 20.82 -10.44
CA GLU A 147 -2.34 21.19 -11.05
C GLU A 147 -1.16 20.57 -10.27
N TRP A 148 -1.20 20.68 -8.95
CA TRP A 148 -0.18 20.10 -8.09
C TRP A 148 -0.14 18.56 -8.13
N LEU A 149 -1.32 17.90 -8.18
CA LEU A 149 -1.39 16.46 -8.32
C LEU A 149 -0.78 15.99 -9.64
N ALA A 150 -1.09 16.67 -10.76
CA ALA A 150 -0.57 16.37 -12.08
C ALA A 150 0.96 16.54 -12.15
N GLU A 151 1.50 17.59 -11.52
CA GLU A 151 2.96 17.79 -11.42
C GLU A 151 3.63 16.74 -10.53
N ARG A 152 2.99 16.41 -9.41
CA ARG A 152 3.54 15.46 -8.43
C ARG A 152 3.50 14.02 -8.89
N TYR A 153 2.48 13.64 -9.63
CA TYR A 153 2.18 12.29 -10.10
C TYR A 153 1.86 12.28 -11.61
N PRO A 154 2.84 12.56 -12.46
CA PRO A 154 2.59 12.74 -13.90
C PRO A 154 2.10 11.49 -14.63
N GLY A 155 2.23 10.31 -14.02
CA GLY A 155 1.75 9.04 -14.57
C GLY A 155 0.32 8.68 -14.15
N PHE A 156 -0.27 9.40 -13.18
CA PHE A 156 -1.62 9.06 -12.72
C PHE A 156 -2.65 9.18 -13.83
N THR A 157 -3.50 8.18 -13.93
CA THR A 157 -4.70 8.27 -14.77
C THR A 157 -5.68 9.31 -14.20
N ASP A 158 -6.56 9.86 -15.05
CA ASP A 158 -7.58 10.82 -14.61
C ASP A 158 -8.42 10.28 -13.44
N TYR A 159 -8.73 8.96 -13.47
CA TYR A 159 -9.43 8.30 -12.37
C TYR A 159 -8.72 8.53 -11.03
N TYR A 160 -7.40 8.36 -10.97
CA TYR A 160 -6.66 8.51 -9.72
C TYR A 160 -6.39 9.97 -9.34
N VAL A 161 -6.37 10.89 -10.29
CA VAL A 161 -6.39 12.33 -9.98
C VAL A 161 -7.69 12.69 -9.27
N GLU A 162 -8.84 12.26 -9.81
CA GLU A 162 -10.15 12.47 -9.18
C GLU A 162 -10.26 11.77 -7.81
N ASN A 163 -9.79 10.53 -7.72
CA ASN A 163 -9.73 9.79 -6.47
C ASN A 163 -8.96 10.57 -5.39
N ARG A 164 -7.77 11.10 -5.73
CA ARG A 164 -6.97 11.89 -4.79
C ARG A 164 -7.65 13.21 -4.41
N LEU A 165 -8.28 13.90 -5.34
CA LEU A 165 -9.04 15.11 -5.04
C LEU A 165 -10.18 14.85 -4.04
N LYS A 166 -10.83 13.71 -4.19
CA LYS A 166 -11.94 13.31 -3.32
C LYS A 166 -11.49 12.91 -1.91
N TYR A 167 -10.39 12.16 -1.77
CA TYR A 167 -10.06 11.50 -0.50
C TYR A 167 -8.86 12.12 0.23
N ALA A 168 -7.89 12.71 -0.48
CA ALA A 168 -6.67 13.25 0.13
C ALA A 168 -6.83 14.66 0.72
N PHE A 169 -7.96 15.30 0.51
CA PHE A 169 -8.18 16.68 0.94
C PHE A 169 -9.39 16.79 1.87
N THR A 170 -9.36 17.82 2.70
CA THR A 170 -10.50 18.26 3.51
C THR A 170 -10.77 19.73 3.17
N GLU A 171 -12.03 20.07 2.85
CA GLU A 171 -12.43 21.44 2.67
C GLU A 171 -12.58 22.14 4.03
N LYS A 172 -11.85 23.24 4.21
CA LYS A 172 -11.91 24.08 5.39
C LYS A 172 -11.67 25.54 4.97
N GLU A 173 -12.55 26.44 5.42
CA GLU A 173 -12.47 27.87 5.11
C GLU A 173 -12.39 28.14 3.59
N SER A 174 -13.20 27.42 2.80
CA SER A 174 -13.22 27.48 1.34
C SER A 174 -11.88 27.17 0.66
N LYS A 175 -10.99 26.46 1.34
CA LYS A 175 -9.69 25.95 0.85
C LYS A 175 -9.62 24.45 0.98
N LEU A 176 -8.79 23.83 0.14
CA LEU A 176 -8.50 22.40 0.22
C LEU A 176 -7.22 22.16 1.00
N TRP A 177 -7.36 21.57 2.19
CA TRP A 177 -6.26 21.21 3.07
C TRP A 177 -5.86 19.76 2.82
N LEU A 178 -4.56 19.52 2.66
CA LEU A 178 -4.06 18.16 2.59
C LEU A 178 -4.21 17.47 3.95
N LYS A 179 -4.78 16.26 3.93
CA LYS A 179 -4.83 15.39 5.08
C LYS A 179 -3.43 14.85 5.46
N PRO A 180 -3.21 14.28 6.65
CA PRO A 180 -1.93 13.69 7.07
C PRO A 180 -1.40 12.66 6.06
N ARG A 181 -0.08 12.64 5.84
CA ARG A 181 0.56 11.85 4.78
C ARG A 181 1.71 10.96 5.28
N GLY A 182 1.71 10.67 6.57
CA GLY A 182 2.71 9.81 7.17
C GLY A 182 4.05 10.48 7.49
N ASP A 183 4.14 11.80 7.43
CA ASP A 183 5.37 12.52 7.80
C ASP A 183 5.76 12.29 9.26
N SER A 184 4.76 12.12 10.14
CA SER A 184 4.95 11.78 11.56
C SER A 184 5.54 10.39 11.81
N VAL A 185 5.46 9.49 10.83
CA VAL A 185 5.92 8.08 10.97
C VAL A 185 7.15 7.75 10.15
N ARG A 186 7.56 8.65 9.24
CA ARG A 186 8.64 8.38 8.27
C ARG A 186 9.96 7.97 8.92
N SER A 187 10.34 8.59 10.03
CA SER A 187 11.62 8.32 10.70
C SER A 187 11.66 6.95 11.43
N GLY A 188 10.51 6.37 11.75
CA GLY A 188 10.40 5.05 12.38
C GLY A 188 10.43 3.88 11.40
N LEU A 189 10.50 4.14 10.09
CA LEU A 189 10.42 3.08 9.06
C LEU A 189 11.78 2.42 8.73
N MET A 190 12.85 2.86 9.35
CA MET A 190 14.21 2.33 9.12
C MET A 190 14.36 0.98 9.81
N ILE A 191 14.29 -0.10 9.04
CA ILE A 191 14.47 -1.47 9.51
C ILE A 191 15.11 -2.32 8.41
N ASP A 192 16.02 -3.22 8.79
CA ASP A 192 16.51 -4.27 7.89
C ASP A 192 15.44 -5.36 7.76
N LEU A 193 14.91 -5.54 6.56
CA LEU A 193 13.87 -6.52 6.27
C LEU A 193 14.40 -7.86 5.76
N TRP A 194 15.70 -7.99 5.48
CA TRP A 194 16.27 -9.24 4.98
C TRP A 194 16.02 -10.43 5.89
N PRO A 195 16.11 -10.32 7.24
CA PRO A 195 15.78 -11.41 8.13
C PRO A 195 14.33 -11.91 8.00
N TYR A 196 13.38 -11.05 7.65
CA TYR A 196 11.97 -11.44 7.46
C TYR A 196 11.77 -12.21 6.16
N VAL A 197 12.47 -11.84 5.07
CA VAL A 197 12.31 -12.49 3.76
C VAL A 197 12.57 -14.00 3.83
N GLU A 198 13.51 -14.43 4.66
CA GLU A 198 13.86 -15.84 4.83
C GLU A 198 12.73 -16.70 5.46
N TRP A 199 11.76 -16.05 6.11
CA TRP A 199 10.63 -16.72 6.77
C TRP A 199 9.32 -16.66 5.99
N ILE A 200 9.29 -15.98 4.84
CA ILE A 200 8.10 -15.93 3.97
C ILE A 200 7.89 -17.31 3.35
N GLN A 201 6.72 -17.91 3.57
CA GLN A 201 6.39 -19.27 3.12
C GLN A 201 5.37 -19.30 1.98
N CYS A 202 4.62 -18.22 1.78
CA CYS A 202 3.62 -18.14 0.72
C CYS A 202 4.24 -17.75 -0.63
N PRO A 203 3.56 -18.02 -1.77
CA PRO A 203 3.94 -17.47 -3.07
C PRO A 203 4.08 -15.96 -3.04
N VAL A 204 5.08 -15.42 -3.76
CA VAL A 204 5.36 -13.98 -3.84
C VAL A 204 5.30 -13.51 -5.29
N LEU A 205 4.60 -12.40 -5.53
CA LEU A 205 4.67 -11.65 -6.78
C LEU A 205 5.37 -10.31 -6.50
N LEU A 206 6.52 -10.08 -7.14
CA LEU A 206 7.23 -8.80 -7.09
C LEU A 206 6.98 -8.03 -8.39
N LEU A 207 6.28 -6.91 -8.30
CA LEU A 207 6.07 -5.99 -9.42
C LEU A 207 7.08 -4.85 -9.33
N ILE A 208 7.76 -4.57 -10.44
CA ILE A 208 8.83 -3.56 -10.51
C ILE A 208 8.48 -2.58 -11.62
N GLY A 209 8.31 -1.31 -11.30
CA GLY A 209 8.13 -0.27 -12.32
C GLY A 209 9.40 -0.09 -13.15
N LYS A 210 9.28 -0.11 -14.48
CA LYS A 210 10.43 -0.01 -15.37
C LYS A 210 11.27 1.25 -15.16
N GLU A 211 10.61 2.34 -14.82
CA GLU A 211 11.21 3.65 -14.59
C GLU A 211 11.52 3.92 -13.10
N SER A 212 11.23 2.91 -12.25
CA SER A 212 11.52 3.00 -10.82
C SER A 212 12.97 2.66 -10.51
N THR A 213 13.48 3.29 -9.46
CA THR A 213 14.79 2.97 -8.87
C THR A 213 14.67 2.38 -7.46
N THR A 214 13.45 2.01 -7.07
CA THR A 214 13.16 1.51 -5.70
C THR A 214 13.67 0.09 -5.50
N VAL A 215 13.56 -0.75 -6.53
CA VAL A 215 14.05 -2.14 -6.51
C VAL A 215 15.30 -2.22 -7.36
N ASP A 216 16.47 -2.30 -6.71
CA ASP A 216 17.71 -2.48 -7.43
C ASP A 216 17.90 -3.94 -7.91
N PRO A 217 18.71 -4.17 -8.95
CA PRO A 217 18.93 -5.52 -9.49
C PRO A 217 19.52 -6.51 -8.49
N GLU A 218 20.40 -6.08 -7.58
CA GLU A 218 21.04 -6.95 -6.58
C GLU A 218 20.03 -7.41 -5.54
N ALA A 219 19.16 -6.50 -5.07
CA ALA A 219 18.08 -6.83 -4.16
C ALA A 219 17.09 -7.81 -4.79
N ARG A 220 16.71 -7.61 -6.06
CA ARG A 220 15.88 -8.51 -6.82
C ARG A 220 16.52 -9.91 -6.91
N GLU A 221 17.76 -10.02 -7.38
CA GLU A 221 18.47 -11.30 -7.49
C GLU A 221 18.60 -12.02 -6.15
N ARG A 222 18.83 -11.27 -5.07
CA ARG A 222 18.89 -11.84 -3.73
C ARG A 222 17.55 -12.40 -3.28
N MET A 223 16.44 -11.68 -3.54
CA MET A 223 15.09 -12.18 -3.25
C MET A 223 14.78 -13.45 -4.05
N GLU A 224 15.10 -13.48 -5.36
CA GLU A 224 14.89 -14.65 -6.23
C GLU A 224 15.71 -15.89 -5.76
N LYS A 225 16.83 -15.69 -5.08
CA LYS A 225 17.63 -16.78 -4.48
C LYS A 225 17.07 -17.29 -3.15
N ILE A 226 16.46 -16.40 -2.36
CA ILE A 226 15.95 -16.75 -1.02
C ILE A 226 14.53 -17.33 -1.11
N LEU A 227 13.68 -16.78 -1.95
CA LEU A 227 12.27 -17.15 -2.05
C LEU A 227 12.06 -18.17 -3.17
N PRO A 228 11.71 -19.43 -2.83
CA PRO A 228 11.61 -20.50 -3.84
C PRO A 228 10.39 -20.33 -4.78
N ASP A 229 9.37 -19.59 -4.37
CA ASP A 229 8.16 -19.35 -5.13
C ASP A 229 7.90 -17.85 -5.33
N ILE A 230 8.91 -17.15 -5.88
CA ILE A 230 8.79 -15.75 -6.27
C ILE A 230 8.67 -15.63 -7.79
N GLU A 231 7.77 -14.77 -8.23
CA GLU A 231 7.66 -14.30 -9.62
C GLU A 231 7.94 -12.80 -9.64
N ALA A 232 8.96 -12.35 -10.38
CA ALA A 232 9.30 -10.95 -10.54
C ALA A 232 8.94 -10.45 -11.94
N VAL A 233 8.11 -9.42 -12.02
CA VAL A 233 7.61 -8.84 -13.26
C VAL A 233 7.99 -7.37 -13.35
N VAL A 234 8.68 -6.98 -14.43
CA VAL A 234 8.92 -5.57 -14.76
C VAL A 234 7.72 -5.04 -15.54
N VAL A 235 7.16 -3.94 -15.05
CA VAL A 235 5.97 -3.30 -15.60
C VAL A 235 6.39 -2.06 -16.39
N GLU A 236 6.15 -2.08 -17.70
CA GLU A 236 6.49 -0.97 -18.60
C GLU A 236 5.54 0.23 -18.42
N GLY A 237 6.04 1.43 -18.74
CA GLY A 237 5.26 2.67 -18.75
C GLY A 237 4.91 3.22 -17.37
N THR A 238 5.62 2.81 -16.34
CA THR A 238 5.38 3.26 -14.97
C THR A 238 6.66 3.29 -14.15
N GLY A 239 6.70 4.20 -13.19
CA GLY A 239 7.68 4.23 -12.11
C GLY A 239 7.15 3.56 -10.85
N HIS A 240 7.28 4.27 -9.74
CA HIS A 240 6.90 3.75 -8.41
C HIS A 240 5.40 3.53 -8.20
N MET A 241 4.56 4.19 -8.99
CA MET A 241 3.12 4.26 -8.74
C MET A 241 2.31 3.31 -9.65
N ILE A 242 2.76 2.06 -9.78
CA ILE A 242 2.18 1.04 -10.67
C ILE A 242 0.63 0.96 -10.62
N PRO A 243 -0.02 0.91 -9.42
CA PRO A 243 -1.47 0.80 -9.35
C PRO A 243 -2.21 1.99 -9.96
N GLN A 244 -1.59 3.19 -9.95
CA GLN A 244 -2.20 4.43 -10.38
C GLN A 244 -1.84 4.81 -11.82
N ASP A 245 -0.64 4.46 -12.25
CA ASP A 245 -0.13 4.80 -13.59
C ASP A 245 -0.69 3.85 -14.66
N VAL A 246 -0.73 2.54 -14.36
CA VAL A 246 -1.13 1.49 -15.31
C VAL A 246 -2.13 0.49 -14.68
N PRO A 247 -3.29 0.98 -14.21
CA PRO A 247 -4.21 0.19 -13.38
C PRO A 247 -4.77 -1.06 -14.07
N GLU A 248 -4.97 -1.04 -15.40
CA GLU A 248 -5.45 -2.20 -16.14
C GLU A 248 -4.39 -3.31 -16.19
N ARG A 249 -3.12 -2.94 -16.42
CA ARG A 249 -2.01 -3.91 -16.39
C ARG A 249 -1.77 -4.44 -15.00
N PHE A 250 -1.88 -3.58 -13.99
CA PHE A 250 -1.79 -3.99 -12.59
C PHE A 250 -2.87 -5.02 -12.26
N GLU A 251 -4.13 -4.75 -12.60
CA GLU A 251 -5.25 -5.70 -12.40
C GLU A 251 -5.00 -7.05 -13.09
N GLU A 252 -4.55 -7.05 -14.34
CA GLU A 252 -4.24 -8.27 -15.08
C GLU A 252 -3.23 -9.16 -14.34
N LEU A 253 -2.13 -8.56 -13.86
CA LEU A 253 -1.08 -9.25 -13.11
C LEU A 253 -1.59 -9.79 -11.78
N ILE A 254 -2.38 -8.99 -11.05
CA ILE A 254 -3.01 -9.43 -9.80
C ILE A 254 -3.95 -10.61 -10.03
N ARG A 255 -4.83 -10.55 -11.05
CA ARG A 255 -5.73 -11.68 -11.39
C ARG A 255 -4.97 -12.96 -11.75
N GLY A 256 -3.82 -12.82 -12.43
CA GLY A 256 -2.93 -13.95 -12.72
C GLY A 256 -2.41 -14.60 -11.44
N PHE A 257 -1.90 -13.78 -10.52
CA PHE A 257 -1.35 -14.24 -9.24
C PHE A 257 -2.41 -14.85 -8.32
N LEU A 258 -3.58 -14.24 -8.20
CA LEU A 258 -4.68 -14.75 -7.37
C LEU A 258 -5.11 -16.17 -7.76
N LYS A 259 -5.10 -16.51 -9.06
CA LYS A 259 -5.37 -17.87 -9.53
C LYS A 259 -4.33 -18.89 -9.08
N LYS A 260 -3.09 -18.45 -8.81
CA LYS A 260 -2.01 -19.28 -8.28
C LYS A 260 -2.12 -19.43 -6.77
N ALA A 261 -2.35 -18.33 -6.07
CA ALA A 261 -2.35 -18.25 -4.61
C ALA A 261 -3.55 -18.96 -3.95
N TYR A 262 -4.67 -19.08 -4.66
CA TYR A 262 -5.90 -19.72 -4.16
C TYR A 262 -6.16 -21.12 -4.75
N LYS A 263 -5.13 -21.80 -5.24
CA LYS A 263 -5.21 -23.23 -5.62
C LYS A 263 -5.12 -24.11 -4.39
#